data_3a96c3ec5eefada90e0c6162832d879c
#
_entry.id   3a96c3ec5eefada90e0c6162832d879c
#
_cell.length_a   1.000
_cell.length_b   1.000
_cell.length_c   1.000
_cell.angle_alpha   90.00
_cell.angle_beta   90.00
_cell.angle_gamma   90.00
#
_symmetry.space_group_name_H-M   'P 1'
#
loop_
_entity.id
_entity.type
_entity.pdbx_description
1 polymer ?
#
loop_
_entity_poly.entity_id
_entity_poly.type
_entity_poly.pdbx_seq_one_letter_code
_entity_poly.pdbx_strand_id
1 'polypeptide(L)'
;MDGKANKPVLERLSHLVGTKNKLGKAIKGYSKYREANQIATHFSEYLLPVIASSRALKAQSYSIRHSVYCEELKLEATRPNKQESDEFDAYSIPCLIRHVSSDTIAGTVRMVRPTLESELLPIEKYCMHAITNDALLPTNFERSSICEISRLAIPAHFRRRSMDHFSGAEVGKLNPSTFSQTELRCFPFIA
;
A
#
# COMPACT_ATOMS: atom_id res chain seq x y z
N MET A 1 13.76 -30.02 15.25
CA MET A 1 14.75 -29.05 15.76
C MET A 1 14.09 -27.68 15.62
N ASP A 2 13.59 -27.17 16.74
CA ASP A 2 12.70 -26.00 16.78
C ASP A 2 13.51 -24.71 16.61
N GLY A 3 13.37 -24.08 15.44
CA GLY A 3 13.89 -22.73 15.18
C GLY A 3 13.08 -21.68 15.93
N LYS A 4 13.39 -21.42 17.19
CA LYS A 4 12.88 -20.26 17.92
C LYS A 4 13.38 -18.98 17.24
N ALA A 5 12.51 -18.32 16.49
CA ALA A 5 12.77 -16.98 15.97
C ALA A 5 13.17 -16.05 17.14
N ASN A 6 14.37 -15.50 17.05
CA ASN A 6 14.95 -14.65 18.08
C ASN A 6 14.22 -13.30 18.07
N LYS A 7 13.22 -13.14 18.95
CA LYS A 7 12.47 -11.87 19.08
C LYS A 7 13.44 -10.72 19.41
N PRO A 8 13.30 -9.55 18.79
CA PRO A 8 14.17 -8.40 19.05
C PRO A 8 14.20 -8.07 20.56
N VAL A 9 15.37 -7.72 21.09
CA VAL A 9 15.61 -7.44 22.51
C VAL A 9 14.60 -6.42 23.08
N LEU A 10 14.20 -5.43 22.28
CA LEU A 10 13.20 -4.42 22.65
C LEU A 10 11.79 -4.99 22.85
N GLU A 11 11.41 -6.02 22.12
CA GLU A 11 10.12 -6.70 22.31
C GLU A 11 10.11 -7.52 23.61
N ARG A 12 11.23 -8.13 23.96
CA ARG A 12 11.40 -8.82 25.25
C ARG A 12 11.36 -7.85 26.43
N LEU A 13 11.95 -6.65 26.29
CA LEU A 13 11.89 -5.60 27.30
C LEU A 13 10.48 -5.02 27.46
N SER A 14 9.70 -4.89 26.39
CA SER A 14 8.31 -4.40 26.48
C SER A 14 7.42 -5.35 27.27
N HIS A 15 7.68 -6.66 27.22
CA HIS A 15 6.96 -7.67 28.01
C HIS A 15 7.34 -7.62 29.50
N LEU A 16 8.59 -7.32 29.82
CA LEU A 16 9.07 -7.18 31.21
C LEU A 16 8.52 -5.94 31.91
N VAL A 17 8.36 -4.84 31.19
CA VAL A 17 7.88 -3.56 31.74
C VAL A 17 6.35 -3.49 31.81
N GLY A 18 5.63 -4.44 31.18
CA GLY A 18 4.17 -4.48 31.13
C GLY A 18 3.62 -3.57 30.00
N THR A 19 2.95 -4.19 29.03
CA THR A 19 2.47 -3.50 27.80
C THR A 19 1.37 -2.47 28.03
N LYS A 20 0.78 -2.40 29.24
CA LYS A 20 -0.34 -1.49 29.56
C LYS A 20 0.10 -0.14 30.12
N ASN A 21 1.32 0.01 30.63
CA ASN A 21 1.80 1.28 31.16
C ASN A 21 2.39 2.20 30.06
N LYS A 22 2.57 3.49 30.38
CA LYS A 22 3.04 4.49 29.39
C LYS A 22 4.42 4.14 28.82
N LEU A 23 5.31 3.56 29.63
CA LEU A 23 6.65 3.17 29.21
C LEU A 23 6.64 1.98 28.24
N GLY A 24 5.83 0.95 28.53
CA GLY A 24 5.66 -0.21 27.64
C GLY A 24 5.04 0.18 26.28
N LYS A 25 4.08 1.12 26.27
CA LYS A 25 3.54 1.70 25.03
C LYS A 25 4.60 2.46 24.24
N ALA A 26 5.44 3.24 24.88
CA ALA A 26 6.53 3.99 24.24
C ALA A 26 7.57 3.05 23.62
N ILE A 27 8.01 2.01 24.35
CA ILE A 27 8.97 1.01 23.85
C ILE A 27 8.39 0.26 22.63
N LYS A 28 7.11 -0.14 22.70
CA LYS A 28 6.42 -0.80 21.58
C LYS A 28 6.28 0.13 20.36
N GLY A 29 5.97 1.40 20.59
CA GLY A 29 5.90 2.42 19.54
C GLY A 29 7.25 2.63 18.86
N TYR A 30 8.32 2.75 19.63
CA TYR A 30 9.68 2.88 19.12
C TYR A 30 10.16 1.64 18.34
N SER A 31 9.81 0.43 18.80
CA SER A 31 10.12 -0.82 18.08
C SER A 31 9.44 -0.84 16.71
N LYS A 32 8.14 -0.51 16.66
CA LYS A 32 7.39 -0.42 15.39
C LYS A 32 7.94 0.66 14.45
N TYR A 33 8.31 1.82 15.00
CA TYR A 33 8.93 2.89 14.23
C TYR A 33 10.26 2.45 13.59
N ARG A 34 11.13 1.77 14.37
CA ARG A 34 12.38 1.22 13.84
C ARG A 34 12.16 0.19 12.74
N GLU A 35 11.20 -0.73 12.93
CA GLU A 35 10.85 -1.73 11.93
C GLU A 35 10.35 -1.07 10.64
N ALA A 36 9.42 -0.13 10.75
CA ALA A 36 8.93 0.63 9.60
C ALA A 36 10.06 1.39 8.88
N ASN A 37 10.98 1.99 9.63
CA ASN A 37 12.12 2.71 9.07
C ASN A 37 13.09 1.78 8.33
N GLN A 38 13.34 0.58 8.86
CA GLN A 38 14.16 -0.43 8.19
C GLN A 38 13.53 -0.89 6.88
N ILE A 39 12.21 -1.14 6.87
CA ILE A 39 11.46 -1.50 5.67
C ILE A 39 11.53 -0.37 4.64
N ALA A 40 11.31 0.88 5.07
CA ALA A 40 11.37 2.04 4.18
C ALA A 40 12.77 2.25 3.58
N THR A 41 13.84 2.09 4.39
CA THR A 41 15.22 2.19 3.93
C THR A 41 15.52 1.10 2.91
N HIS A 42 15.18 -0.15 3.22
CA HIS A 42 15.37 -1.27 2.30
C HIS A 42 14.58 -1.08 1.00
N PHE A 43 13.32 -0.64 1.10
CA PHE A 43 12.51 -0.33 -0.07
C PHE A 43 13.18 0.72 -0.97
N SER A 44 13.72 1.79 -0.39
CA SER A 44 14.34 2.90 -1.14
C SER A 44 15.66 2.53 -1.84
N GLU A 45 16.33 1.44 -1.43
CA GLU A 45 17.51 0.91 -2.10
C GLU A 45 17.18 0.31 -3.48
N TYR A 46 15.97 -0.24 -3.63
CA TYR A 46 15.56 -0.97 -4.83
C TYR A 46 14.48 -0.26 -5.63
N LEU A 47 13.63 0.50 -4.96
CA LEU A 47 12.42 1.08 -5.54
C LEU A 47 12.34 2.58 -5.20
N LEU A 48 12.14 3.40 -6.23
CA LEU A 48 12.01 4.85 -6.10
C LEU A 48 10.60 5.28 -6.50
N PRO A 49 9.81 5.87 -5.58
CA PRO A 49 8.52 6.47 -5.92
C PRO A 49 8.73 7.76 -6.73
N VAL A 50 8.02 7.87 -7.83
CA VAL A 50 8.07 9.03 -8.75
C VAL A 50 6.65 9.54 -8.96
N ILE A 51 6.36 10.79 -8.55
CA ILE A 51 5.06 11.41 -8.79
C ILE A 51 4.88 11.62 -10.29
N ALA A 52 3.79 11.09 -10.86
CA ALA A 52 3.46 11.22 -12.26
C ALA A 52 2.84 12.60 -12.55
N SER A 53 3.67 13.67 -12.50
CA SER A 53 3.23 15.05 -12.70
C SER A 53 2.98 15.41 -14.17
N SER A 54 3.72 14.81 -15.11
CA SER A 54 3.56 15.07 -16.53
C SER A 54 2.48 14.21 -17.17
N ARG A 55 1.93 14.66 -18.31
CA ARG A 55 0.97 13.90 -19.09
C ARG A 55 1.52 12.53 -19.52
N ALA A 56 2.81 12.46 -19.86
CA ALA A 56 3.47 11.22 -20.27
C ALA A 56 3.56 10.21 -19.11
N LEU A 57 3.95 10.65 -17.92
CA LEU A 57 4.02 9.80 -16.73
C LEU A 57 2.63 9.33 -16.27
N LYS A 58 1.61 10.20 -16.36
CA LYS A 58 0.22 9.80 -16.09
C LYS A 58 -0.26 8.72 -17.06
N ALA A 59 0.01 8.92 -18.36
CA ALA A 59 -0.33 7.94 -19.39
C ALA A 59 0.36 6.59 -19.13
N GLN A 60 1.62 6.60 -18.69
CA GLN A 60 2.36 5.38 -18.31
C GLN A 60 1.71 4.68 -17.11
N SER A 61 1.30 5.43 -16.07
CA SER A 61 0.56 4.88 -14.93
C SER A 61 -0.74 4.19 -15.39
N TYR A 62 -1.52 4.86 -16.25
CA TYR A 62 -2.79 4.32 -16.77
C TYR A 62 -2.57 3.09 -17.66
N SER A 63 -1.47 3.03 -18.41
CA SER A 63 -1.13 1.85 -19.23
C SER A 63 -0.74 0.65 -18.36
N ILE A 64 0.00 0.86 -17.28
CA ILE A 64 0.33 -0.21 -16.31
C ILE A 64 -0.95 -0.72 -15.66
N ARG A 65 -1.86 0.17 -15.24
CA ARG A 65 -3.15 -0.19 -14.66
C ARG A 65 -3.97 -1.02 -15.64
N HIS A 66 -4.02 -0.62 -16.93
CA HIS A 66 -4.71 -1.37 -17.97
C HIS A 66 -4.11 -2.77 -18.15
N SER A 67 -2.78 -2.88 -18.25
CA SER A 67 -2.12 -4.18 -18.35
C SER A 67 -2.48 -5.11 -17.18
N VAL A 68 -2.44 -4.58 -15.96
CA VAL A 68 -2.71 -5.39 -14.76
C VAL A 68 -4.20 -5.67 -14.58
N TYR A 69 -5.06 -4.64 -14.56
CA TYR A 69 -6.46 -4.82 -14.22
C TYR A 69 -7.32 -5.33 -15.37
N CYS A 70 -7.03 -4.95 -16.62
CA CYS A 70 -7.83 -5.33 -17.77
C CYS A 70 -7.30 -6.60 -18.48
N GLU A 71 -5.96 -6.71 -18.64
CA GLU A 71 -5.38 -7.81 -19.42
C GLU A 71 -4.99 -9.01 -18.55
N GLU A 72 -4.27 -8.78 -17.42
CA GLU A 72 -3.80 -9.88 -16.56
C GLU A 72 -4.91 -10.41 -15.64
N LEU A 73 -5.55 -9.53 -14.86
CA LEU A 73 -6.51 -9.91 -13.83
C LEU A 73 -7.95 -9.95 -14.34
N LYS A 74 -8.24 -9.30 -15.46
CA LYS A 74 -9.58 -9.23 -16.08
C LYS A 74 -10.67 -8.71 -15.14
N LEU A 75 -10.30 -7.79 -14.26
CA LEU A 75 -11.21 -7.14 -13.30
C LEU A 75 -11.94 -5.96 -13.91
N GLU A 76 -11.36 -5.34 -14.94
CA GLU A 76 -11.91 -4.21 -15.66
C GLU A 76 -11.99 -4.52 -17.16
N ALA A 77 -12.91 -3.87 -17.86
CA ALA A 77 -13.02 -4.03 -19.31
C ALA A 77 -11.78 -3.46 -20.03
N THR A 78 -11.33 -4.16 -21.07
CA THR A 78 -10.25 -3.67 -21.93
C THR A 78 -10.66 -2.40 -22.66
N ARG A 79 -9.73 -1.47 -22.85
CA ARG A 79 -9.97 -0.19 -23.52
C ARG A 79 -9.12 -0.06 -24.79
N PRO A 80 -9.69 0.51 -25.88
CA PRO A 80 -8.95 0.63 -27.15
C PRO A 80 -7.65 1.44 -27.04
N ASN A 81 -7.61 2.45 -26.16
CA ASN A 81 -6.42 3.28 -25.90
C ASN A 81 -5.41 2.63 -24.96
N LYS A 82 -5.68 1.42 -24.46
CA LYS A 82 -4.86 0.70 -23.48
C LYS A 82 -4.51 1.52 -22.24
N GLN A 83 -5.42 2.35 -21.77
CA GLN A 83 -5.27 3.15 -20.55
C GLN A 83 -6.48 2.96 -19.65
N GLU A 84 -6.26 2.46 -18.43
CA GLU A 84 -7.30 2.37 -17.41
C GLU A 84 -7.27 3.65 -16.58
N SER A 85 -8.39 4.34 -16.55
CA SER A 85 -8.62 5.53 -15.73
C SER A 85 -10.07 5.59 -15.29
N ASP A 86 -10.36 6.25 -14.19
CA ASP A 86 -11.71 6.45 -13.67
C ASP A 86 -11.93 7.92 -13.27
N GLU A 87 -13.10 8.23 -12.75
CA GLU A 87 -13.48 9.58 -12.33
C GLU A 87 -12.61 10.14 -11.22
N PHE A 88 -12.08 9.30 -10.34
CA PHE A 88 -11.23 9.72 -9.23
C PHE A 88 -9.84 10.21 -9.70
N ASP A 89 -9.43 9.89 -10.92
CA ASP A 89 -8.14 10.33 -11.46
C ASP A 89 -8.09 11.87 -11.67
N ALA A 90 -9.24 12.53 -11.70
CA ALA A 90 -9.33 13.98 -11.83
C ALA A 90 -8.70 14.73 -10.64
N TYR A 91 -8.84 14.17 -9.42
CA TYR A 91 -8.31 14.75 -8.17
C TYR A 91 -7.35 13.82 -7.45
N SER A 92 -6.63 13.01 -8.23
CA SER A 92 -5.65 12.05 -7.71
C SER A 92 -4.22 12.43 -8.06
N ILE A 93 -3.31 11.92 -7.25
CA ILE A 93 -1.87 11.99 -7.47
C ILE A 93 -1.40 10.57 -7.81
N PRO A 94 -1.20 10.23 -9.09
CA PRO A 94 -0.63 8.96 -9.46
C PRO A 94 0.88 8.97 -9.21
N CYS A 95 1.39 7.84 -8.71
CA CYS A 95 2.80 7.62 -8.43
C CYS A 95 3.26 6.36 -9.17
N LEU A 96 4.37 6.46 -9.88
CA LEU A 96 5.09 5.34 -10.46
C LEU A 96 6.11 4.82 -9.47
N ILE A 97 6.33 3.53 -9.45
CA ILE A 97 7.36 2.88 -8.64
C ILE A 97 8.46 2.44 -9.61
N ARG A 98 9.60 3.12 -9.58
CA ARG A 98 10.74 2.83 -10.45
C ARG A 98 11.72 1.88 -9.76
N HIS A 99 12.12 0.82 -10.44
CA HIS A 99 13.15 -0.09 -9.97
C HIS A 99 14.53 0.50 -10.28
N VAL A 100 15.32 0.74 -9.24
CA VAL A 100 16.57 1.51 -9.31
C VAL A 100 17.62 0.86 -10.24
N SER A 101 17.84 -0.44 -10.10
CA SER A 101 18.92 -1.12 -10.82
C SER A 101 18.65 -1.32 -12.31
N SER A 102 17.38 -1.45 -12.74
CA SER A 102 17.02 -1.62 -14.15
C SER A 102 16.45 -0.36 -14.80
N ASP A 103 16.24 0.69 -14.03
CA ASP A 103 15.59 1.95 -14.46
C ASP A 103 14.21 1.74 -15.12
N THR A 104 13.53 0.64 -14.80
CA THR A 104 12.21 0.28 -15.34
C THR A 104 11.12 0.56 -14.31
N ILE A 105 9.87 0.73 -14.78
CA ILE A 105 8.74 0.93 -13.88
C ILE A 105 8.25 -0.43 -13.36
N ALA A 106 8.38 -0.62 -12.05
CA ALA A 106 7.98 -1.83 -11.35
C ALA A 106 6.48 -1.86 -11.02
N GLY A 107 5.84 -0.70 -11.00
CA GLY A 107 4.42 -0.61 -10.69
C GLY A 107 3.92 0.82 -10.60
N THR A 108 2.66 0.96 -10.22
CA THR A 108 2.03 2.25 -9.96
C THR A 108 1.07 2.15 -8.80
N VAL A 109 0.83 3.27 -8.15
CA VAL A 109 -0.17 3.45 -7.10
C VAL A 109 -0.79 4.84 -7.25
N ARG A 110 -2.01 5.00 -6.78
CA ARG A 110 -2.72 6.27 -6.82
C ARG A 110 -3.11 6.70 -5.40
N MET A 111 -2.90 7.98 -5.10
CA MET A 111 -3.48 8.64 -3.93
C MET A 111 -4.63 9.52 -4.38
N VAL A 112 -5.85 9.15 -4.02
CA VAL A 112 -7.05 10.01 -4.20
C VAL A 112 -7.07 11.01 -3.07
N ARG A 113 -7.05 12.30 -3.39
CA ARG A 113 -7.01 13.40 -2.43
C ARG A 113 -8.12 14.40 -2.74
N PRO A 114 -9.30 14.22 -2.16
CA PRO A 114 -10.39 15.19 -2.34
C PRO A 114 -10.02 16.55 -1.74
N THR A 115 -10.49 17.60 -2.37
CA THR A 115 -10.34 18.98 -1.92
C THR A 115 -11.69 19.69 -1.81
N LEU A 116 -12.69 19.20 -2.54
CA LEU A 116 -14.06 19.70 -2.54
C LEU A 116 -14.98 18.69 -1.84
N GLU A 117 -16.04 19.16 -1.23
CA GLU A 117 -17.05 18.31 -0.58
C GLU A 117 -17.73 17.33 -1.55
N SER A 118 -17.82 17.70 -2.84
CA SER A 118 -18.38 16.85 -3.89
C SER A 118 -17.43 15.74 -4.38
N GLU A 119 -16.15 15.79 -4.04
CA GLU A 119 -15.15 14.80 -4.43
C GLU A 119 -15.14 13.65 -3.42
N LEU A 120 -15.72 12.53 -3.79
CA LEU A 120 -15.79 11.35 -2.93
C LEU A 120 -14.51 10.51 -3.03
N LEU A 121 -14.17 9.81 -1.95
CA LEU A 121 -13.20 8.72 -2.00
C LEU A 121 -13.82 7.47 -2.63
N PRO A 122 -13.05 6.59 -3.29
CA PRO A 122 -13.55 5.30 -3.78
C PRO A 122 -14.31 4.48 -2.72
N ILE A 123 -13.81 4.44 -1.49
CA ILE A 123 -14.48 3.73 -0.39
C ILE A 123 -15.86 4.33 -0.08
N GLU A 124 -16.03 5.64 -0.17
CA GLU A 124 -17.32 6.30 0.05
C GLU A 124 -18.33 5.91 -1.01
N LYS A 125 -17.90 5.82 -2.26
CA LYS A 125 -18.77 5.49 -3.38
C LYS A 125 -19.14 4.01 -3.46
N TYR A 126 -18.17 3.13 -3.20
CA TYR A 126 -18.34 1.70 -3.48
C TYR A 126 -18.45 0.82 -2.24
N CYS A 127 -17.84 1.21 -1.13
CA CYS A 127 -17.66 0.35 0.04
C CYS A 127 -17.93 1.05 1.37
N MET A 128 -18.71 2.12 1.41
CA MET A 128 -19.02 2.87 2.64
C MET A 128 -19.54 1.96 3.77
N HIS A 129 -20.35 0.95 3.40
CA HIS A 129 -20.89 -0.04 4.32
C HIS A 129 -19.83 -0.95 4.99
N ALA A 130 -18.62 -0.98 4.46
CA ALA A 130 -17.52 -1.76 5.05
C ALA A 130 -16.86 -1.05 6.25
N ILE A 131 -17.11 0.24 6.43
CA ILE A 131 -16.63 1.00 7.58
C ILE A 131 -17.58 0.74 8.75
N THR A 132 -17.16 -0.10 9.70
CA THR A 132 -17.96 -0.52 10.86
C THR A 132 -17.75 0.35 12.09
N ASN A 133 -16.75 1.22 12.09
CA ASN A 133 -16.48 2.15 13.18
C ASN A 133 -16.92 3.56 12.77
N ASP A 134 -18.02 4.02 13.34
CA ASP A 134 -18.61 5.33 13.03
C ASP A 134 -17.63 6.50 13.22
N ALA A 135 -16.71 6.39 14.17
CA ALA A 135 -15.71 7.43 14.40
C ALA A 135 -14.69 7.58 13.25
N LEU A 136 -14.59 6.57 12.36
CA LEU A 136 -13.69 6.55 11.20
C LEU A 136 -14.42 6.81 9.89
N LEU A 137 -15.70 7.18 9.93
CA LEU A 137 -16.41 7.57 8.70
C LEU A 137 -15.74 8.79 8.07
N PRO A 138 -15.49 8.79 6.75
CA PRO A 138 -14.89 9.93 6.05
C PRO A 138 -15.62 11.26 6.27
N THR A 139 -16.92 11.21 6.49
CA THR A 139 -17.78 12.37 6.78
C THR A 139 -17.44 13.07 8.11
N ASN A 140 -16.69 12.43 9.00
CA ASN A 140 -16.25 13.02 10.27
C ASN A 140 -14.94 13.80 10.16
N PHE A 141 -14.37 13.89 8.97
CA PHE A 141 -13.07 14.52 8.73
C PHE A 141 -13.16 15.61 7.66
N GLU A 142 -12.38 16.65 7.84
CA GLU A 142 -12.14 17.65 6.80
C GLU A 142 -11.66 16.98 5.50
N ARG A 143 -12.26 17.31 4.36
CA ARG A 143 -11.90 16.71 3.06
C ARG A 143 -10.40 16.79 2.76
N SER A 144 -9.79 17.93 3.07
CA SER A 144 -8.36 18.17 2.87
C SER A 144 -7.44 17.33 3.76
N SER A 145 -7.97 16.73 4.83
CA SER A 145 -7.21 15.94 5.82
C SER A 145 -7.26 14.43 5.58
N ILE A 146 -8.04 13.97 4.60
CA ILE A 146 -8.19 12.56 4.27
C ILE A 146 -7.70 12.25 2.86
N CYS A 147 -7.26 11.03 2.64
CA CYS A 147 -6.93 10.51 1.32
C CYS A 147 -7.13 9.00 1.28
N GLU A 148 -7.22 8.46 0.09
CA GLU A 148 -7.28 7.01 -0.12
C GLU A 148 -6.15 6.57 -1.06
N ILE A 149 -5.41 5.54 -0.64
CA ILE A 149 -4.43 4.87 -1.49
C ILE A 149 -5.15 3.74 -2.23
N SER A 150 -5.12 3.79 -3.55
CA SER A 150 -5.82 2.84 -4.42
C SER A 150 -5.06 2.56 -5.71
N ARG A 151 -5.58 1.65 -6.52
CA ARG A 151 -5.01 1.30 -7.84
C ARG A 151 -3.53 0.91 -7.77
N LEU A 152 -3.13 0.13 -6.74
CA LEU A 152 -1.80 -0.49 -6.70
C LEU A 152 -1.73 -1.57 -7.79
N ALA A 153 -0.94 -1.33 -8.82
CA ALA A 153 -0.76 -2.24 -9.95
C ALA A 153 0.72 -2.57 -10.13
N ILE A 154 1.04 -3.86 -10.01
CA ILE A 154 2.39 -4.40 -10.19
C ILE A 154 2.30 -5.46 -11.29
N PRO A 155 2.95 -5.26 -12.47
CA PRO A 155 2.95 -6.23 -13.56
C PRO A 155 3.51 -7.60 -13.16
N ALA A 156 3.02 -8.67 -13.79
CA ALA A 156 3.36 -10.05 -13.44
C ALA A 156 4.87 -10.33 -13.47
N HIS A 157 5.62 -9.70 -14.38
CA HIS A 157 7.06 -9.88 -14.46
C HIS A 157 7.84 -9.30 -13.27
N PHE A 158 7.25 -8.37 -12.50
CA PHE A 158 7.80 -7.89 -11.23
C PHE A 158 7.31 -8.71 -10.04
N ARG A 159 6.11 -9.30 -10.10
CA ARG A 159 5.57 -10.15 -9.02
C ARG A 159 6.21 -11.55 -8.95
N ARG A 160 6.72 -12.07 -10.08
CA ARG A 160 7.22 -13.45 -10.24
C ARG A 160 8.71 -13.48 -10.57
N ARG A 161 9.55 -12.83 -9.79
CA ARG A 161 11.00 -13.04 -9.96
C ARG A 161 11.37 -14.38 -9.34
N SER A 162 11.73 -15.36 -10.20
CA SER A 162 12.27 -16.65 -9.76
C SER A 162 13.61 -16.54 -9.02
N MET A 163 14.19 -15.34 -8.96
CA MET A 163 15.45 -15.03 -8.27
C MET A 163 15.26 -14.40 -6.88
N ASP A 164 14.05 -14.19 -6.42
CA ASP A 164 13.76 -13.69 -5.05
C ASP A 164 13.96 -14.78 -3.97
N HIS A 165 14.71 -15.84 -4.28
CA HIS A 165 15.30 -16.76 -3.31
C HIS A 165 16.47 -16.16 -2.52
N PHE A 166 16.72 -14.86 -2.63
CA PHE A 166 17.60 -14.17 -1.71
C PHE A 166 16.94 -14.16 -0.33
N SER A 167 17.58 -14.83 0.62
CA SER A 167 17.19 -14.93 2.02
C SER A 167 17.06 -13.59 2.79
N GLY A 168 17.04 -12.45 2.10
CA GLY A 168 16.74 -11.12 2.61
C GLY A 168 15.47 -10.50 2.02
N ALA A 169 14.86 -11.10 0.99
CA ALA A 169 13.58 -10.69 0.43
C ALA A 169 12.38 -11.38 1.11
N GLU A 170 12.58 -12.10 2.19
CA GLU A 170 11.50 -12.35 3.13
C GLU A 170 11.12 -10.98 3.73
N VAL A 171 10.32 -10.22 3.00
CA VAL A 171 9.37 -9.26 3.60
C VAL A 171 8.77 -10.06 4.73
N GLY A 172 9.18 -9.70 5.95
CA GLY A 172 8.90 -10.49 7.14
C GLY A 172 7.46 -10.91 7.04
N LYS A 173 7.19 -12.21 7.10
CA LYS A 173 5.86 -12.80 6.93
C LYS A 173 4.93 -11.85 7.64
N LEU A 174 4.20 -11.03 6.89
CA LEU A 174 3.13 -10.20 7.45
C LEU A 174 2.24 -11.23 8.11
N ASN A 175 2.40 -11.34 9.43
CA ASN A 175 1.75 -12.39 10.18
C ASN A 175 0.25 -12.07 10.02
N PRO A 176 -0.55 -12.89 9.31
CA PRO A 176 -1.97 -12.60 9.08
C PRO A 176 -2.74 -12.33 10.37
N SER A 177 -2.18 -12.77 11.52
CA SER A 177 -2.70 -12.50 12.84
C SER A 177 -2.50 -11.05 13.33
N THR A 178 -1.72 -10.22 12.62
CA THR A 178 -1.49 -8.80 12.97
C THR A 178 -2.57 -7.89 12.41
N PHE A 179 -3.27 -8.36 11.37
CA PHE A 179 -4.45 -7.66 10.80
C PHE A 179 -5.71 -8.40 11.24
N SER A 180 -6.70 -7.68 11.74
CA SER A 180 -8.01 -8.29 11.96
C SER A 180 -8.55 -8.79 10.61
N GLN A 181 -9.32 -9.87 10.61
CA GLN A 181 -9.95 -10.38 9.38
C GLN A 181 -10.80 -9.32 8.65
N THR A 182 -11.23 -8.30 9.37
CA THR A 182 -11.97 -7.16 8.85
C THR A 182 -11.08 -6.22 8.05
N GLU A 183 -9.84 -6.00 8.49
CA GLU A 183 -8.86 -5.17 7.76
C GLU A 183 -8.41 -5.83 6.46
N LEU A 184 -8.28 -7.16 6.43
CA LEU A 184 -7.95 -7.91 5.20
C LEU A 184 -9.11 -7.88 4.18
N ARG A 185 -10.36 -7.74 4.62
CA ARG A 185 -11.52 -7.61 3.72
C ARG A 185 -11.64 -6.25 3.05
N CYS A 186 -11.05 -5.21 3.65
CA CYS A 186 -11.02 -3.86 3.06
C CYS A 186 -9.96 -3.72 1.94
N PHE A 187 -9.09 -4.72 1.74
CA PHE A 187 -8.13 -4.78 0.64
C PHE A 187 -8.44 -5.99 -0.27
N PRO A 188 -9.50 -5.96 -1.08
CA PRO A 188 -9.83 -7.10 -1.94
C PRO A 188 -8.81 -7.36 -3.06
N PHE A 189 -7.69 -6.65 -3.08
CA PHE A 189 -6.71 -6.66 -4.17
C PHE A 189 -5.27 -6.99 -3.76
N ILE A 190 -5.06 -7.60 -2.60
CA ILE A 190 -3.78 -8.22 -2.26
C ILE A 190 -3.98 -9.74 -2.33
N ALA A 191 -3.94 -10.28 -3.52
CA ALA A 191 -3.80 -11.71 -3.80
C ALA A 191 -2.56 -11.94 -4.67
#